data_6a7da7b8f8a8d572701e9e7a530cc270
#
_entry.id   6a7da7b8f8a8d572701e9e7a530cc270
#
_cell.length_a   1.000
_cell.length_b   1.000
_cell.length_c   1.000
_cell.angle_alpha   90.00
_cell.angle_beta   90.00
_cell.angle_gamma   90.00
#
_symmetry.space_group_name_H-M   'P 1'
#
loop_
_entity.id
_entity.type
_entity.pdbx_description
1 polymer ?
#
loop_
_entity_poly.entity_id
_entity_poly.type
_entity_poly.pdbx_seq_one_letter_code
_entity_poly.pdbx_strand_id
1 'polypeptide(L)'
;MPHKHNAERRHHIPKMPFKVTNWSEYEAGLRRRGSLTMWITEAAIDAWNAVPRSTPGGQATYSDGAIQTCLMLRAAFKLPLRQAEGLLTSFIELLGCELAVPDHTTVSRRAIKLPSIARAALPEGPLHVVIDSTGLKVYGAGEWLADKHGQRARCGWRKLHLAVDASSGQIVGVTLTGPGC
;
A
#
# COMPACT_ATOMS: atom_id res chain seq x y z
N MET A 1 21.23 8.57 -7.45
CA MET A 1 22.41 9.10 -8.14
C MET A 1 22.33 10.61 -8.14
N PRO A 2 23.42 11.31 -7.86
CA PRO A 2 23.42 12.77 -7.92
C PRO A 2 23.18 13.21 -9.36
N HIS A 3 22.36 14.24 -9.52
CA HIS A 3 21.98 14.77 -10.81
C HIS A 3 23.24 15.27 -11.58
N LYS A 4 23.36 14.91 -12.86
CA LYS A 4 24.52 15.28 -13.70
C LYS A 4 24.79 16.80 -13.71
N HIS A 5 23.75 17.61 -13.60
CA HIS A 5 23.83 19.08 -13.58
C HIS A 5 24.62 19.65 -12.41
N ASN A 6 24.74 18.92 -11.30
CA ASN A 6 25.49 19.37 -10.12
C ASN A 6 26.88 18.77 -10.03
N ALA A 7 27.29 17.96 -11.01
CA ALA A 7 28.60 17.29 -10.97
C ALA A 7 29.76 18.31 -10.96
N GLU A 8 29.66 19.38 -11.76
CA GLU A 8 30.68 20.41 -11.88
C GLU A 8 30.73 21.40 -10.71
N ARG A 9 29.63 21.51 -9.96
CA ARG A 9 29.51 22.43 -8.81
C ARG A 9 29.73 21.79 -7.46
N ARG A 10 29.98 20.49 -7.39
CA ARG A 10 30.13 19.74 -6.13
C ARG A 10 31.28 20.22 -5.27
N HIS A 11 32.33 20.73 -5.84
CA HIS A 11 33.48 21.27 -5.12
C HIS A 11 33.17 22.60 -4.41
N HIS A 12 32.10 23.29 -4.80
CA HIS A 12 31.65 24.53 -4.14
C HIS A 12 30.62 24.29 -3.01
N ILE A 13 30.10 23.06 -2.89
CA ILE A 13 29.19 22.73 -1.82
C ILE A 13 30.06 22.32 -0.62
N PRO A 14 30.06 23.12 0.49
CA PRO A 14 30.82 22.75 1.67
C PRO A 14 30.35 21.37 2.14
N LYS A 15 31.28 20.44 2.38
CA LYS A 15 30.95 19.15 2.98
C LYS A 15 30.32 19.42 4.34
N MET A 16 29.04 19.19 4.45
CA MET A 16 28.38 19.27 5.74
C MET A 16 28.97 18.20 6.66
N PRO A 17 29.57 18.60 7.80
CA PRO A 17 30.15 17.63 8.74
C PRO A 17 29.03 16.95 9.55
N PHE A 18 28.10 16.26 8.87
CA PHE A 18 27.16 15.42 9.55
C PHE A 18 27.87 14.15 10.01
N LYS A 19 28.17 14.12 11.29
CA LYS A 19 28.58 12.89 11.95
C LYS A 19 27.33 12.31 12.62
N VAL A 20 26.90 11.15 12.16
CA VAL A 20 25.83 10.41 12.82
C VAL A 20 26.37 9.98 14.18
N THR A 21 25.80 10.51 15.25
CA THR A 21 26.20 10.20 16.64
C THR A 21 25.33 9.14 17.30
N ASN A 22 24.16 8.86 16.71
CA ASN A 22 23.15 7.95 17.24
C ASN A 22 22.92 6.71 16.35
N TRP A 23 24.01 6.10 15.90
CA TRP A 23 23.93 4.92 15.02
C TRP A 23 23.08 3.78 15.58
N SER A 24 23.17 3.49 16.87
CA SER A 24 22.38 2.43 17.50
C SER A 24 20.88 2.70 17.44
N GLU A 25 20.49 3.95 17.67
CA GLU A 25 19.09 4.38 17.59
C GLU A 25 18.57 4.38 16.13
N TYR A 26 19.42 4.84 15.20
CA TYR A 26 19.12 4.79 13.78
C TYR A 26 18.92 3.35 13.28
N GLU A 27 19.84 2.43 13.63
CA GLU A 27 19.70 1.02 13.28
C GLU A 27 18.47 0.36 13.94
N ALA A 28 18.19 0.68 15.20
CA ALA A 28 16.99 0.21 15.87
C ALA A 28 15.72 0.72 15.15
N GLY A 29 15.74 1.96 14.67
CA GLY A 29 14.69 2.52 13.83
C GLY A 29 14.50 1.78 12.51
N LEU A 30 15.61 1.42 11.84
CA LEU A 30 15.56 0.63 10.61
C LEU A 30 15.00 -0.78 10.85
N ARG A 31 15.41 -1.45 11.93
CA ARG A 31 14.89 -2.77 12.30
C ARG A 31 13.39 -2.72 12.60
N ARG A 32 12.91 -1.67 13.30
CA ARG A 32 11.49 -1.48 13.58
C ARG A 32 10.65 -1.31 12.32
N ARG A 33 11.20 -0.74 11.23
CA ARG A 33 10.50 -0.64 9.95
C ARG A 33 10.21 -2.00 9.30
N GLY A 34 11.01 -3.03 9.61
CA GLY A 34 10.79 -4.40 9.16
C GLY A 34 9.94 -5.23 10.13
N SER A 35 9.62 -4.69 11.31
CA SER A 35 8.79 -5.38 12.28
C SER A 35 7.33 -5.32 11.86
N LEU A 36 6.71 -6.47 11.76
CA LEU A 36 5.29 -6.60 11.50
C LEU A 36 4.55 -6.73 12.84
N THR A 37 3.72 -5.75 13.16
CA THR A 37 2.77 -5.83 14.27
C THR A 37 1.38 -5.91 13.66
N MET A 38 0.66 -6.98 13.97
CA MET A 38 -0.70 -7.17 13.54
C MET A 38 -1.61 -7.26 14.75
N TRP A 39 -2.71 -6.56 14.69
CA TRP A 39 -3.81 -6.70 15.62
C TRP A 39 -5.12 -6.72 14.84
N ILE A 40 -6.06 -7.49 15.35
CA ILE A 40 -7.42 -7.55 14.85
C ILE A 40 -8.34 -7.06 15.98
N THR A 41 -9.26 -6.18 15.67
CA THR A 41 -10.24 -5.69 16.64
C THR A 41 -11.44 -6.63 16.73
N GLU A 42 -12.09 -6.70 17.88
CA GLU A 42 -13.32 -7.48 18.04
C GLU A 42 -14.38 -7.06 17.01
N ALA A 43 -14.54 -5.77 16.76
CA ALA A 43 -15.45 -5.25 15.75
C ALA A 43 -15.13 -5.77 14.33
N ALA A 44 -13.87 -6.00 14.00
CA ALA A 44 -13.48 -6.59 12.72
C ALA A 44 -13.78 -8.09 12.66
N ILE A 45 -13.66 -8.79 13.79
CA ILE A 45 -14.04 -10.20 13.92
C ILE A 45 -15.56 -10.35 13.74
N ASP A 46 -16.33 -9.56 14.43
CA ASP A 46 -17.79 -9.57 14.34
C ASP A 46 -18.31 -9.23 12.94
N ALA A 47 -17.63 -8.27 12.29
CA ALA A 47 -17.94 -7.86 10.91
C ALA A 47 -17.32 -8.75 9.82
N TRP A 48 -16.68 -9.87 10.17
CA TRP A 48 -16.00 -10.73 9.20
C TRP A 48 -16.96 -11.45 8.25
N ASN A 49 -18.07 -11.92 8.79
CA ASN A 49 -19.09 -12.62 8.03
C ASN A 49 -20.07 -11.61 7.39
N ALA A 50 -20.58 -11.99 6.23
CA ALA A 50 -21.58 -11.17 5.57
C ALA A 50 -22.92 -11.22 6.34
N VAL A 51 -23.58 -10.06 6.41
CA VAL A 51 -24.95 -10.01 6.93
C VAL A 51 -25.89 -10.78 5.99
N PRO A 52 -26.73 -11.70 6.51
CA PRO A 52 -27.70 -12.42 5.70
C PRO A 52 -28.62 -11.48 4.95
N ARG A 53 -28.87 -11.78 3.68
CA ARG A 53 -29.78 -10.98 2.84
C ARG A 53 -31.12 -11.69 2.70
N SER A 54 -32.19 -10.92 2.58
CA SER A 54 -33.54 -11.43 2.31
C SER A 54 -33.80 -11.76 0.85
N THR A 55 -32.84 -11.45 -0.06
CA THR A 55 -33.00 -11.70 -1.50
C THR A 55 -32.78 -13.17 -1.83
N PRO A 56 -33.54 -13.75 -2.78
CA PRO A 56 -33.34 -15.11 -3.27
C PRO A 56 -31.95 -15.27 -3.88
N GLY A 57 -31.39 -16.49 -3.76
CA GLY A 57 -30.10 -16.85 -4.34
C GLY A 57 -29.04 -17.20 -3.27
N GLY A 58 -27.83 -17.51 -3.72
CA GLY A 58 -26.72 -17.84 -2.82
C GLY A 58 -26.36 -16.67 -1.91
N GLN A 59 -26.30 -16.94 -0.61
CA GLN A 59 -25.89 -15.95 0.39
C GLN A 59 -24.37 -15.74 0.36
N ALA A 60 -23.96 -14.52 0.56
CA ALA A 60 -22.53 -14.23 0.75
C ALA A 60 -22.10 -14.72 2.15
N THR A 61 -21.01 -15.47 2.22
CA THR A 61 -20.44 -15.93 3.50
C THR A 61 -19.56 -14.86 4.13
N TYR A 62 -18.78 -14.18 3.31
CA TYR A 62 -17.80 -13.19 3.77
C TYR A 62 -18.28 -11.77 3.54
N SER A 63 -17.96 -10.87 4.46
CA SER A 63 -18.19 -9.44 4.29
C SER A 63 -17.26 -8.82 3.22
N ASP A 64 -17.54 -7.60 2.83
CA ASP A 64 -16.62 -6.84 1.96
C ASP A 64 -15.30 -6.54 2.68
N GLY A 65 -15.33 -6.34 4.01
CA GLY A 65 -14.15 -6.16 4.84
C GLY A 65 -13.21 -7.35 4.81
N ALA A 66 -13.73 -8.58 4.93
CA ALA A 66 -12.91 -9.80 4.82
C ALA A 66 -12.22 -9.92 3.46
N ILE A 67 -12.93 -9.61 2.37
CA ILE A 67 -12.36 -9.62 1.02
C ILE A 67 -11.30 -8.51 0.85
N GLN A 68 -11.57 -7.30 1.36
CA GLN A 68 -10.62 -6.19 1.34
C GLN A 68 -9.35 -6.52 2.11
N THR A 69 -9.45 -7.16 3.28
CA THR A 69 -8.30 -7.59 4.07
C THR A 69 -7.39 -8.53 3.28
N CYS A 70 -7.95 -9.52 2.59
CA CYS A 70 -7.18 -10.41 1.73
C CYS A 70 -6.49 -9.65 0.58
N LEU A 71 -7.19 -8.70 -0.06
CA LEU A 71 -6.62 -7.89 -1.13
C LEU A 71 -5.54 -6.92 -0.62
N MET A 72 -5.69 -6.37 0.57
CA MET A 72 -4.68 -5.51 1.21
C MET A 72 -3.40 -6.29 1.51
N LEU A 73 -3.51 -7.49 2.09
CA LEU A 73 -2.38 -8.37 2.33
C LEU A 73 -1.69 -8.75 1.01
N ARG A 74 -2.48 -9.13 0.00
CA ARG A 74 -1.97 -9.38 -1.34
C ARG A 74 -1.14 -8.22 -1.88
N ALA A 75 -1.65 -7.00 -1.76
CA ALA A 75 -0.99 -5.80 -2.26
C ALA A 75 0.28 -5.48 -1.47
N ALA A 76 0.22 -5.55 -0.14
CA ALA A 76 1.34 -5.24 0.76
C ALA A 76 2.52 -6.19 0.55
N PHE A 77 2.25 -7.49 0.40
CA PHE A 77 3.27 -8.52 0.23
C PHE A 77 3.52 -8.90 -1.23
N LYS A 78 2.83 -8.26 -2.19
CA LYS A 78 2.95 -8.52 -3.65
C LYS A 78 2.72 -9.98 -4.01
N LEU A 79 1.73 -10.62 -3.39
CA LEU A 79 1.45 -12.04 -3.56
C LEU A 79 0.40 -12.33 -4.65
N PRO A 80 0.47 -13.48 -5.33
CA PRO A 80 -0.67 -14.05 -6.05
C PRO A 80 -1.83 -14.34 -5.10
N LEU A 81 -3.08 -14.36 -5.59
CA LEU A 81 -4.26 -14.55 -4.74
C LEU A 81 -4.25 -15.83 -3.91
N ARG A 82 -3.76 -16.95 -4.47
CA ARG A 82 -3.64 -18.23 -3.73
C ARG A 82 -2.65 -18.15 -2.57
N GLN A 83 -1.56 -17.42 -2.76
CA GLN A 83 -0.59 -17.21 -1.68
C GLN A 83 -1.11 -16.23 -0.63
N ALA A 84 -1.89 -15.24 -1.04
CA ALA A 84 -2.56 -14.32 -0.11
C ALA A 84 -3.60 -15.03 0.76
N GLU A 85 -4.34 -16.00 0.20
CA GLU A 85 -5.23 -16.90 0.94
C GLU A 85 -4.45 -17.67 2.02
N GLY A 86 -3.35 -18.34 1.65
CA GLY A 86 -2.51 -19.09 2.59
C GLY A 86 -1.88 -18.18 3.67
N LEU A 87 -1.43 -16.98 3.29
CA LEU A 87 -0.89 -16.01 4.25
C LEU A 87 -1.96 -15.55 5.25
N LEU A 88 -3.17 -15.26 4.76
CA LEU A 88 -4.29 -14.86 5.62
C LEU A 88 -4.68 -15.99 6.57
N THR A 89 -4.70 -17.25 6.09
CA THR A 89 -4.93 -18.43 6.94
C THR A 89 -3.92 -18.48 8.08
N SER A 90 -2.63 -18.36 7.75
CA SER A 90 -1.56 -18.38 8.77
C SER A 90 -1.69 -17.22 9.77
N PHE A 91 -2.10 -16.04 9.33
CA PHE A 91 -2.31 -14.91 10.24
C PHE A 91 -3.49 -15.13 11.18
N ILE A 92 -4.61 -15.65 10.69
CA ILE A 92 -5.79 -15.97 11.50
C ILE A 92 -5.43 -17.03 12.55
N GLU A 93 -4.69 -18.07 12.18
CA GLU A 93 -4.18 -19.10 13.09
C GLU A 93 -3.23 -18.51 14.16
N LEU A 94 -2.27 -17.69 13.75
CA LEU A 94 -1.32 -17.03 14.68
C LEU A 94 -1.99 -16.08 15.67
N LEU A 95 -3.09 -15.44 15.26
CA LEU A 95 -3.89 -14.56 16.10
C LEU A 95 -4.85 -15.35 17.02
N GLY A 96 -4.94 -16.67 16.85
CA GLY A 96 -5.84 -17.52 17.63
C GLY A 96 -7.33 -17.27 17.34
N CYS A 97 -7.65 -16.77 16.12
CA CYS A 97 -9.01 -16.47 15.73
C CYS A 97 -9.63 -17.65 14.97
N GLU A 98 -10.89 -17.98 15.26
CA GLU A 98 -11.67 -18.97 14.52
C GLU A 98 -12.46 -18.29 13.39
N LEU A 99 -11.77 -17.75 12.39
CA LEU A 99 -12.38 -17.08 11.25
C LEU A 99 -12.18 -17.91 9.98
N ALA A 100 -13.25 -18.08 9.21
CA ALA A 100 -13.13 -18.70 7.89
C ALA A 100 -12.41 -17.74 6.92
N VAL A 101 -11.51 -18.30 6.10
CA VAL A 101 -10.75 -17.52 5.13
C VAL A 101 -11.41 -17.61 3.75
N PRO A 102 -11.63 -16.48 3.07
CA PRO A 102 -12.19 -16.49 1.73
C PRO A 102 -11.20 -17.11 0.72
N ASP A 103 -11.65 -18.06 -0.07
CA ASP A 103 -10.86 -18.66 -1.12
C ASP A 103 -10.53 -17.65 -2.25
N HIS A 104 -9.41 -17.90 -2.95
CA HIS A 104 -8.89 -17.01 -3.99
C HIS A 104 -9.88 -16.77 -5.13
N THR A 105 -10.79 -17.70 -5.42
CA THR A 105 -11.79 -17.55 -6.49
C THR A 105 -12.92 -16.62 -6.04
N THR A 106 -13.31 -16.71 -4.79
CA THR A 106 -14.28 -15.80 -4.17
C THR A 106 -13.70 -14.38 -4.08
N VAL A 107 -12.44 -14.24 -3.63
CA VAL A 107 -11.73 -12.95 -3.61
C VAL A 107 -11.68 -12.36 -5.02
N SER A 108 -11.27 -13.14 -6.02
CA SER A 108 -11.19 -12.67 -7.43
C SER A 108 -12.53 -12.17 -7.98
N ARG A 109 -13.59 -12.93 -7.77
CA ARG A 109 -14.94 -12.56 -8.24
C ARG A 109 -15.49 -11.33 -7.55
N ARG A 110 -15.24 -11.19 -6.25
CA ARG A 110 -15.77 -10.06 -5.48
C ARG A 110 -14.94 -8.81 -5.60
N ALA A 111 -13.64 -8.91 -5.87
CA ALA A 111 -12.74 -7.76 -6.05
C ALA A 111 -13.26 -6.74 -7.07
N ILE A 112 -13.92 -7.19 -8.14
CA ILE A 112 -14.45 -6.33 -9.20
C ILE A 112 -15.66 -5.49 -8.72
N LYS A 113 -16.40 -6.01 -7.74
CA LYS A 113 -17.66 -5.42 -7.26
C LYS A 113 -17.49 -4.69 -5.92
N LEU A 114 -16.29 -4.70 -5.35
CA LEU A 114 -16.06 -4.02 -4.08
C LEU A 114 -16.26 -2.52 -4.24
N PRO A 115 -16.94 -1.88 -3.29
CA PRO A 115 -16.98 -0.44 -3.23
C PRO A 115 -15.55 0.10 -3.08
N SER A 116 -15.27 1.25 -3.66
CA SER A 116 -14.03 1.97 -3.40
C SER A 116 -13.86 2.10 -1.88
N ILE A 117 -12.66 1.84 -1.38
CA ILE A 117 -12.35 2.03 0.04
C ILE A 117 -12.77 3.46 0.41
N ALA A 118 -13.80 3.56 1.25
CA ALA A 118 -14.25 4.85 1.74
C ALA A 118 -13.06 5.52 2.44
N ARG A 119 -12.81 6.78 2.11
CA ARG A 119 -11.83 7.55 2.88
C ARG A 119 -12.29 7.57 4.32
N ALA A 120 -11.41 7.18 5.23
CA ALA A 120 -11.68 7.38 6.64
C ALA A 120 -12.02 8.86 6.87
N ALA A 121 -12.99 9.15 7.73
CA ALA A 121 -13.30 10.52 8.10
C ALA A 121 -12.04 11.19 8.61
N LEU A 122 -11.84 12.45 8.21
CA LEU A 122 -10.72 13.23 8.72
C LEU A 122 -10.91 13.40 10.23
N PRO A 123 -9.85 13.28 11.03
CA PRO A 123 -9.93 13.57 12.46
C PRO A 123 -10.38 15.01 12.68
N GLU A 124 -11.21 15.23 13.70
CA GLU A 124 -11.61 16.58 14.12
C GLU A 124 -10.43 17.26 14.80
N GLY A 125 -10.11 18.50 14.38
CA GLY A 125 -9.04 19.29 14.97
C GLY A 125 -7.93 19.70 13.99
N PRO A 126 -6.86 20.34 14.46
CA PRO A 126 -5.76 20.78 13.63
C PRO A 126 -4.98 19.58 13.08
N LEU A 127 -4.75 19.55 11.77
CA LEU A 127 -4.00 18.50 11.07
C LEU A 127 -2.58 18.99 10.77
N HIS A 128 -1.59 18.16 11.06
CA HIS A 128 -0.22 18.37 10.62
C HIS A 128 0.03 17.56 9.35
N VAL A 129 -0.15 18.19 8.20
CA VAL A 129 -0.10 17.50 6.91
C VAL A 129 1.30 17.58 6.31
N VAL A 130 1.89 16.42 6.03
CA VAL A 130 3.11 16.28 5.23
C VAL A 130 2.69 15.94 3.81
N ILE A 131 3.21 16.71 2.84
CA ILE A 131 2.93 16.52 1.41
C ILE A 131 4.22 16.08 0.74
N ASP A 132 4.16 14.97 0.00
CA ASP A 132 5.27 14.47 -0.80
C ASP A 132 4.80 14.03 -2.19
N SER A 133 5.74 14.02 -3.13
CA SER A 133 5.50 13.63 -4.52
C SER A 133 6.53 12.62 -4.99
N THR A 134 6.06 11.49 -5.49
CA THR A 134 6.93 10.47 -6.06
C THR A 134 6.62 10.22 -7.54
N GLY A 135 7.66 9.98 -8.33
CA GLY A 135 7.54 9.60 -9.73
C GLY A 135 7.24 8.10 -9.86
N LEU A 136 6.14 7.77 -10.52
CA LEU A 136 5.78 6.39 -10.86
C LEU A 136 6.03 6.16 -12.35
N LYS A 137 6.87 5.17 -12.65
CA LYS A 137 7.03 4.69 -14.02
C LYS A 137 5.82 3.80 -14.36
N VAL A 138 5.09 4.19 -15.40
CA VAL A 138 3.94 3.40 -15.89
C VAL A 138 4.47 2.43 -16.94
N TYR A 139 4.32 1.14 -16.68
CA TYR A 139 4.64 0.10 -17.65
C TYR A 139 3.39 -0.18 -18.49
N GLY A 140 3.48 0.07 -19.80
CA GLY A 140 2.44 -0.23 -20.77
C GLY A 140 2.67 -1.56 -21.52
N ALA A 141 1.63 -2.06 -22.16
CA ALA A 141 1.75 -3.19 -23.05
C ALA A 141 2.71 -2.83 -24.21
N GLY A 142 3.82 -3.54 -24.33
CA GLY A 142 4.84 -3.31 -25.35
C GLY A 142 6.15 -2.67 -24.85
N GLU A 143 6.21 -2.11 -23.67
CA GLU A 143 7.48 -1.56 -23.12
C GLU A 143 8.57 -2.63 -22.97
N TRP A 144 8.20 -3.84 -22.57
CA TRP A 144 9.14 -4.96 -22.47
C TRP A 144 9.73 -5.34 -23.83
N LEU A 145 8.91 -5.31 -24.89
CA LEU A 145 9.36 -5.56 -26.27
C LEU A 145 10.27 -4.42 -26.76
N ALA A 146 9.95 -3.18 -26.42
CA ALA A 146 10.75 -2.02 -26.80
C ALA A 146 12.11 -1.99 -26.10
N ASP A 147 12.18 -2.34 -24.82
CA ASP A 147 13.44 -2.49 -24.07
C ASP A 147 14.29 -3.64 -24.64
N LYS A 148 13.65 -4.76 -24.99
CA LYS A 148 14.35 -5.94 -25.55
C LYS A 148 14.89 -5.70 -26.97
N HIS A 149 14.25 -4.86 -27.76
CA HIS A 149 14.63 -4.56 -29.14
C HIS A 149 15.32 -3.21 -29.34
N GLY A 150 15.70 -2.54 -28.24
CA GLY A 150 16.47 -1.29 -28.28
C GLY A 150 15.69 -0.07 -28.80
N GLN A 151 14.38 -0.18 -28.98
CA GLN A 151 13.56 0.96 -29.31
C GLN A 151 13.29 1.78 -28.04
N ARG A 152 13.71 3.04 -28.03
CA ARG A 152 13.41 3.98 -26.95
C ARG A 152 11.94 4.36 -26.97
N ALA A 153 11.08 3.50 -26.46
CA ALA A 153 9.72 3.91 -26.14
C ALA A 153 9.76 4.99 -25.03
N ARG A 154 9.04 6.08 -25.22
CA ARG A 154 8.89 7.09 -24.15
C ARG A 154 8.16 6.43 -22.99
N CYS A 155 8.90 6.09 -21.94
CA CYS A 155 8.29 5.61 -20.71
C CYS A 155 7.31 6.65 -20.18
N GLY A 156 6.06 6.24 -20.01
CA GLY A 156 5.06 7.07 -19.37
C GLY A 156 5.40 7.24 -17.90
N TRP A 157 5.55 8.47 -17.45
CA TRP A 157 5.70 8.79 -16.02
C TRP A 157 4.41 9.42 -15.51
N ARG A 158 4.10 9.12 -14.27
CA ARG A 158 3.06 9.79 -13.51
C ARG A 158 3.65 10.27 -12.19
N LYS A 159 3.15 11.36 -11.67
CA LYS A 159 3.51 11.82 -10.33
C LYS A 159 2.36 11.50 -9.39
N LEU A 160 2.66 10.78 -8.33
CA LEU A 160 1.75 10.53 -7.23
C LEU A 160 2.05 11.56 -6.15
N HIS A 161 1.06 12.36 -5.80
CA HIS A 161 1.12 13.30 -4.69
C HIS A 161 0.32 12.71 -3.53
N LEU A 162 0.93 12.64 -2.38
CA LEU A 162 0.34 12.15 -1.15
C LEU A 162 0.36 13.27 -0.11
N ALA A 163 -0.77 13.45 0.56
CA ALA A 163 -0.86 14.27 1.75
C ALA A 163 -1.21 13.34 2.91
N VAL A 164 -0.37 13.31 3.93
CA VAL A 164 -0.46 12.39 5.07
C VAL A 164 -0.47 13.20 6.35
N ASP A 165 -1.39 12.90 7.25
CA ASP A 165 -1.32 13.45 8.61
C ASP A 165 -0.13 12.85 9.36
N ALA A 166 0.79 13.70 9.80
CA ALA A 166 2.01 13.30 10.48
C ALA A 166 1.76 12.60 11.83
N SER A 167 0.62 12.87 12.46
CA SER A 167 0.28 12.36 13.79
C SER A 167 -0.27 10.93 13.72
N SER A 168 -1.20 10.69 12.80
CA SER A 168 -1.91 9.41 12.66
C SER A 168 -1.34 8.52 11.54
N GLY A 169 -0.57 9.07 10.62
CA GLY A 169 -0.15 8.39 9.40
C GLY A 169 -1.28 8.21 8.37
N GLN A 170 -2.44 8.82 8.60
CA GLN A 170 -3.59 8.71 7.71
C GLN A 170 -3.38 9.50 6.43
N ILE A 171 -3.72 8.90 5.29
CA ILE A 171 -3.67 9.58 4.00
C ILE A 171 -4.90 10.48 3.88
N VAL A 172 -4.69 11.80 3.93
CA VAL A 172 -5.75 12.82 3.83
C VAL A 172 -6.01 13.25 2.39
N GLY A 173 -5.05 13.08 1.51
CA GLY A 173 -5.20 13.42 0.09
C GLY A 173 -4.31 12.61 -0.82
N VAL A 174 -4.83 12.29 -2.02
CA VAL A 174 -4.08 11.60 -3.07
C VAL A 174 -4.42 12.23 -4.41
N THR A 175 -3.41 12.57 -5.19
CA THR A 175 -3.59 13.05 -6.56
C THR A 175 -2.54 12.42 -7.47
N LEU A 176 -2.97 12.00 -8.66
CA LEU A 176 -2.09 11.48 -9.70
C LEU A 176 -2.07 12.47 -10.88
N THR A 177 -0.89 12.99 -11.20
CA THR A 177 -0.73 13.95 -12.29
C THR A 177 0.12 13.41 -13.43
N GLY A 178 -0.01 14.02 -14.60
CA GLY A 178 0.81 13.71 -15.77
C GLY A 178 2.25 14.21 -15.62
N PRO A 179 3.14 13.88 -16.58
CA PRO A 179 4.55 14.23 -16.51
C PRO A 179 4.84 15.72 -16.67
N GLY A 180 3.87 16.52 -17.04
CA GLY A 180 4.01 17.96 -17.34
C GLY A 180 3.35 18.91 -16.33
N CYS A 181 2.91 18.42 -15.18
CA CYS A 181 2.40 19.26 -14.07
C CYS A 181 3.41 19.36 -12.95
#